data_2d4950b6a2a5fc23b59af5876663b7ff
#
_entry.id   2d4950b6a2a5fc23b59af5876663b7ff
#
_cell.length_a   1.000
_cell.length_b   1.000
_cell.length_c   1.000
_cell.angle_alpha   90.00
_cell.angle_beta   90.00
_cell.angle_gamma   90.00
#
_symmetry.space_group_name_H-M   'P 1'
#
loop_
_entity.id
_entity.type
_entity.pdbx_description
1 polymer ?
#
loop_
_entity_poly.entity_id
_entity_poly.type
_entity_poly.pdbx_seq_one_letter_code
_entity_poly.pdbx_strand_id
1 'polypeptide(L)'
;MLVDMKQQRQIVKQALERSGFPTDTPIPAECDTRYNNPLFGSRTRTPFQPGTQATTTIVENVTARKKIIAVHGANKLCKTASYLRSTGENAICPGHQGHCSANLKPWDSIGNEELYGELLADQLAEDEQPLVIGQLTTDGDSHAYRGFSKKHSESVNLTPENLRDPRHLASTQLRSIDKAAFSEFMFDGRTKANREKIHRRFSVDLTNRCTVEYNFAIKEAAGKLDKLVNRLSYVADCIIDCYTGHCGDTCRAYSYICKGTESDFWGKEFLPKHARCLYMTEDDEKLVRDCMNIRFGRKNLEKTRFGTSTQKCEATNRDIISQIPRILPTREIFLLEFTPLHIELIIDLENQLF
;
A
#
# COMPACT_ATOMS: atom_id res chain seq x y z
N MET A 1 3.20 -18.00 18.35
CA MET A 1 2.62 -17.09 17.35
C MET A 1 1.10 -17.08 17.33
N LEU A 2 0.39 -18.21 17.11
CA LEU A 2 -1.10 -18.20 17.12
C LEU A 2 -1.70 -17.78 18.47
N VAL A 3 -1.12 -18.23 19.58
CA VAL A 3 -1.55 -17.80 20.93
C VAL A 3 -1.37 -16.31 21.13
N ASP A 4 -0.30 -15.75 20.58
CA ASP A 4 0.00 -14.32 20.68
C ASP A 4 -0.98 -13.46 19.84
N MET A 5 -1.36 -13.92 18.62
CA MET A 5 -2.37 -13.22 17.83
C MET A 5 -3.74 -13.17 18.52
N LYS A 6 -4.17 -14.23 19.20
CA LYS A 6 -5.39 -14.22 20.03
C LYS A 6 -5.31 -13.17 21.14
N GLN A 7 -4.16 -13.06 21.81
CA GLN A 7 -3.94 -12.06 22.83
C GLN A 7 -4.00 -10.63 22.23
N GLN A 8 -3.39 -10.40 21.08
CA GLN A 8 -3.48 -9.10 20.41
C GLN A 8 -4.92 -8.74 20.05
N ARG A 9 -5.70 -9.67 19.50
CA ARG A 9 -7.12 -9.46 19.24
C ARG A 9 -7.92 -9.16 20.49
N GLN A 10 -7.60 -9.82 21.61
CA GLN A 10 -8.25 -9.52 22.91
C GLN A 10 -7.93 -8.11 23.41
N ILE A 11 -6.71 -7.62 23.23
CA ILE A 11 -6.33 -6.24 23.56
C ILE A 11 -7.17 -5.25 22.75
N VAL A 12 -7.42 -5.52 21.46
CA VAL A 12 -8.25 -4.66 20.60
C VAL A 12 -9.69 -4.63 21.11
N LYS A 13 -10.27 -5.79 21.46
CA LYS A 13 -11.62 -5.87 22.04
C LYS A 13 -11.74 -5.07 23.34
N GLN A 14 -10.77 -5.21 24.24
CA GLN A 14 -10.72 -4.43 25.47
C GLN A 14 -10.59 -2.92 25.22
N ALA A 15 -9.89 -2.53 24.16
CA ALA A 15 -9.78 -1.11 23.78
C ALA A 15 -11.13 -0.57 23.29
N LEU A 16 -11.89 -1.35 22.52
CA LEU A 16 -13.25 -0.99 22.11
C LEU A 16 -14.17 -0.81 23.34
N GLU A 17 -14.20 -1.77 24.26
CA GLU A 17 -15.00 -1.70 25.48
C GLU A 17 -14.65 -0.48 26.34
N ARG A 18 -13.35 -0.19 26.54
CA ARG A 18 -12.90 0.99 27.28
C ARG A 18 -13.32 2.30 26.62
N SER A 19 -13.52 2.27 25.29
CA SER A 19 -14.01 3.41 24.50
C SER A 19 -15.54 3.48 24.45
N GLY A 20 -16.24 2.57 25.13
CA GLY A 20 -17.70 2.52 25.17
C GLY A 20 -18.35 1.85 23.95
N PHE A 21 -17.58 1.11 23.16
CA PHE A 21 -18.08 0.36 22.00
C PHE A 21 -18.24 -1.13 22.32
N PRO A 22 -19.25 -1.81 21.74
CA PRO A 22 -19.36 -3.26 21.79
C PRO A 22 -18.13 -3.95 21.15
N THR A 23 -17.81 -5.17 21.61
CA THR A 23 -16.66 -5.95 21.08
C THR A 23 -16.81 -6.39 19.62
N ASP A 24 -18.04 -6.43 19.12
CA ASP A 24 -18.42 -6.75 17.75
C ASP A 24 -18.53 -5.51 16.84
N THR A 25 -18.15 -4.32 17.34
CA THR A 25 -18.13 -3.10 16.53
C THR A 25 -17.18 -3.29 15.35
N PRO A 26 -17.65 -3.04 14.10
CA PRO A 26 -16.82 -3.15 12.92
C PRO A 26 -15.64 -2.18 12.96
N ILE A 27 -14.41 -2.69 12.80
CA ILE A 27 -13.18 -1.92 12.88
C ILE A 27 -12.51 -1.74 11.52
N PRO A 28 -11.74 -0.65 11.30
CA PRO A 28 -10.84 -0.51 10.17
C PRO A 28 -9.56 -1.30 10.38
N ALA A 29 -9.09 -1.94 9.29
CA ALA A 29 -7.82 -2.66 9.26
C ALA A 29 -7.09 -2.43 7.94
N GLU A 30 -5.81 -2.73 7.92
CA GLU A 30 -4.97 -2.73 6.73
C GLU A 30 -4.40 -4.13 6.49
N CYS A 31 -4.20 -4.50 5.22
CA CYS A 31 -3.64 -5.77 4.79
C CYS A 31 -2.62 -5.55 3.68
N ASP A 32 -1.47 -6.21 3.81
CA ASP A 32 -0.41 -6.17 2.81
C ASP A 32 0.33 -7.50 2.74
N THR A 33 0.78 -7.86 1.53
CA THR A 33 1.59 -9.04 1.27
C THR A 33 2.98 -8.64 0.81
N ARG A 34 3.99 -9.18 1.47
CA ARG A 34 5.37 -9.00 1.07
C ARG A 34 5.99 -10.30 0.62
N TYR A 35 6.64 -10.26 -0.52
CA TYR A 35 7.39 -11.37 -1.08
C TYR A 35 8.88 -11.23 -0.76
N ASN A 36 9.49 -12.33 -0.31
CA ASN A 36 10.93 -12.41 -0.19
C ASN A 36 11.51 -12.61 -1.60
N ASN A 37 12.36 -11.68 -2.04
CA ASN A 37 13.10 -11.84 -3.28
C ASN A 37 14.18 -12.91 -3.11
N PRO A 38 14.46 -13.68 -4.17
CA PRO A 38 15.27 -14.88 -4.07
C PRO A 38 16.70 -14.64 -3.61
N LEU A 39 17.28 -15.72 -3.17
CA LEU A 39 18.57 -15.99 -2.52
C LEU A 39 19.81 -15.34 -3.12
N PHE A 40 19.74 -14.69 -4.26
CA PHE A 40 20.90 -14.10 -4.92
C PHE A 40 20.75 -12.57 -4.96
N GLY A 41 21.45 -11.91 -4.08
CA GLY A 41 21.57 -10.45 -4.05
C GLY A 41 22.39 -9.91 -5.22
N SER A 42 22.10 -10.33 -6.44
CA SER A 42 22.67 -9.70 -7.62
C SER A 42 21.96 -8.36 -7.85
N ARG A 43 22.72 -7.33 -8.15
CA ARG A 43 22.21 -6.02 -8.57
C ARG A 43 21.39 -6.10 -9.86
N THR A 44 21.53 -7.17 -10.61
CA THR A 44 20.74 -7.51 -11.79
C THR A 44 19.67 -8.51 -11.36
N ARG A 45 18.42 -8.04 -11.18
CA ARG A 45 17.27 -8.92 -11.06
C ARG A 45 17.14 -9.69 -12.37
N THR A 46 17.37 -11.00 -12.34
CA THR A 46 16.93 -11.84 -13.45
C THR A 46 15.41 -11.81 -13.47
N PRO A 47 14.76 -11.36 -14.55
CA PRO A 47 13.33 -11.51 -14.72
C PRO A 47 13.01 -12.99 -14.54
N PHE A 48 11.93 -13.32 -13.81
CA PHE A 48 11.46 -14.70 -13.62
C PHE A 48 12.07 -15.53 -12.49
N GLN A 49 12.84 -14.98 -11.56
CA GLN A 49 13.12 -15.74 -10.33
C GLN A 49 11.85 -15.81 -9.47
N PRO A 50 11.26 -16.99 -9.27
CA PRO A 50 10.05 -17.12 -8.47
C PRO A 50 10.36 -16.78 -7.01
N GLY A 51 9.49 -16.01 -6.37
CA GLY A 51 9.52 -15.84 -4.93
C GLY A 51 9.41 -17.20 -4.23
N THR A 52 10.12 -17.37 -3.12
CA THR A 52 10.12 -18.60 -2.34
C THR A 52 9.37 -18.49 -1.03
N GLN A 53 9.16 -17.26 -0.57
CA GLN A 53 8.45 -16.95 0.67
C GLN A 53 7.58 -15.73 0.48
N ALA A 54 6.44 -15.69 1.16
CA ALA A 54 5.57 -14.52 1.27
C ALA A 54 5.07 -14.41 2.72
N THR A 55 4.85 -13.18 3.16
CA THR A 55 4.20 -12.90 4.45
C THR A 55 3.07 -11.93 4.21
N THR A 56 1.87 -12.30 4.66
CA THR A 56 0.68 -11.45 4.60
C THR A 56 0.26 -11.14 6.03
N THR A 57 0.05 -9.86 6.32
CA THR A 57 -0.34 -9.41 7.66
C THR A 57 -1.62 -8.59 7.61
N ILE A 58 -2.43 -8.69 8.69
CA ILE A 58 -3.52 -7.75 8.96
C ILE A 58 -3.19 -7.01 10.25
N VAL A 59 -3.27 -5.68 10.17
CA VAL A 59 -3.05 -4.77 11.28
C VAL A 59 -4.32 -3.95 11.49
N GLU A 60 -4.77 -3.82 12.73
CA GLU A 60 -5.93 -2.99 13.06
C GLU A 60 -5.56 -1.50 13.12
N ASN A 61 -6.55 -0.63 12.89
CA ASN A 61 -6.38 0.82 12.88
C ASN A 61 -7.21 1.53 13.96
N VAL A 62 -7.48 0.85 15.09
CA VAL A 62 -8.27 1.38 16.22
C VAL A 62 -7.36 1.85 17.35
N THR A 63 -6.38 1.02 17.74
CA THR A 63 -5.48 1.36 18.84
C THR A 63 -4.31 2.24 18.37
N ALA A 64 -3.76 3.05 19.25
CA ALA A 64 -2.59 3.86 18.94
C ALA A 64 -1.37 3.00 18.51
N ARG A 65 -1.25 1.79 19.06
CA ARG A 65 -0.15 0.86 18.76
C ARG A 65 -0.36 0.00 17.52
N LYS A 66 -1.56 0.03 16.92
CA LYS A 66 -1.89 -0.73 15.70
C LYS A 66 -1.44 -2.18 15.77
N LYS A 67 -2.22 -3.03 16.43
CA LYS A 67 -1.87 -4.42 16.69
C LYS A 67 -1.96 -5.29 15.43
N ILE A 68 -1.01 -6.23 15.29
CA ILE A 68 -1.10 -7.30 14.30
C ILE A 68 -2.15 -8.28 14.80
N ILE A 69 -3.23 -8.45 14.05
CA ILE A 69 -4.38 -9.28 14.44
C ILE A 69 -4.47 -10.62 13.70
N ALA A 70 -3.82 -10.71 12.53
CA ALA A 70 -3.64 -11.96 11.80
C ALA A 70 -2.37 -11.92 10.96
N VAL A 71 -1.72 -13.09 10.76
CA VAL A 71 -0.53 -13.23 9.93
C VAL A 71 -0.50 -14.60 9.27
N HIS A 72 -0.16 -14.62 7.98
CA HIS A 72 0.07 -15.85 7.24
C HIS A 72 1.45 -15.80 6.56
N GLY A 73 2.23 -16.90 6.72
CA GLY A 73 3.51 -17.08 6.04
C GLY A 73 3.42 -18.21 5.03
N ALA A 74 3.69 -17.91 3.77
CA ALA A 74 3.80 -18.91 2.70
C ALA A 74 5.28 -19.22 2.46
N ASN A 75 5.67 -20.49 2.45
CA ASN A 75 7.07 -20.91 2.36
C ASN A 75 7.23 -22.17 1.51
N LYS A 76 8.10 -22.13 0.51
CA LYS A 76 8.51 -23.28 -0.32
C LYS A 76 9.82 -23.91 0.12
N LEU A 77 10.57 -23.27 1.02
CA LEU A 77 11.89 -23.69 1.41
C LEU A 77 11.84 -24.68 2.56
N CYS A 78 12.57 -25.78 2.41
CA CYS A 78 12.73 -26.80 3.44
C CYS A 78 14.16 -27.34 3.47
N LYS A 79 14.86 -27.12 4.58
CA LYS A 79 16.22 -27.59 4.79
C LYS A 79 16.29 -29.12 4.77
N THR A 80 15.35 -29.79 5.46
CA THR A 80 15.29 -31.25 5.52
C THR A 80 15.12 -31.86 4.13
N ALA A 81 14.18 -31.34 3.32
CA ALA A 81 14.00 -31.82 1.95
C ALA A 81 15.22 -31.55 1.05
N SER A 82 15.90 -30.42 1.26
CA SER A 82 17.12 -30.08 0.55
C SER A 82 18.24 -31.08 0.89
N TYR A 83 18.39 -31.43 2.17
CA TYR A 83 19.36 -32.42 2.62
C TYR A 83 19.01 -33.82 2.08
N LEU A 84 17.76 -34.30 2.22
CA LEU A 84 17.32 -35.59 1.72
C LEU A 84 17.56 -35.75 0.21
N ARG A 85 17.27 -34.71 -0.56
CA ARG A 85 17.57 -34.72 -2.01
C ARG A 85 19.08 -34.76 -2.32
N SER A 86 19.91 -34.15 -1.49
CA SER A 86 21.38 -34.22 -1.66
C SER A 86 21.94 -35.59 -1.34
N THR A 87 21.22 -36.41 -0.55
CA THR A 87 21.56 -37.81 -0.26
C THR A 87 20.88 -38.79 -1.21
N GLY A 88 20.18 -38.32 -2.24
CA GLY A 88 19.57 -39.18 -3.26
C GLY A 88 18.13 -39.60 -2.96
N GLU A 89 17.53 -39.10 -1.89
CA GLU A 89 16.15 -39.40 -1.54
C GLU A 89 15.16 -38.48 -2.28
N ASN A 90 14.01 -39.05 -2.66
CA ASN A 90 12.95 -38.28 -3.29
C ASN A 90 12.07 -37.60 -2.23
N ALA A 91 12.48 -36.43 -1.77
CA ALA A 91 11.72 -35.62 -0.79
C ALA A 91 10.90 -34.53 -1.44
N ILE A 92 9.58 -34.64 -1.31
CA ILE A 92 8.60 -33.62 -1.81
C ILE A 92 8.01 -32.87 -0.62
N CYS A 93 8.01 -31.55 -0.68
CA CYS A 93 7.40 -30.66 0.30
C CYS A 93 6.00 -30.22 -0.14
N PRO A 94 5.08 -30.01 0.82
CA PRO A 94 5.11 -30.52 2.19
C PRO A 94 4.82 -32.03 2.22
N GLY A 95 5.28 -32.74 3.25
CA GLY A 95 4.85 -34.13 3.50
C GLY A 95 5.94 -35.19 3.47
N HIS A 96 7.23 -34.85 3.30
CA HIS A 96 8.34 -35.83 3.48
C HIS A 96 8.52 -36.22 4.95
N GLN A 97 9.24 -37.33 5.17
CA GLN A 97 9.59 -37.74 6.51
C GLN A 97 10.44 -36.68 7.24
N GLY A 98 10.25 -36.61 8.55
CA GLY A 98 10.87 -35.59 9.38
C GLY A 98 10.16 -34.26 9.30
N HIS A 99 10.81 -33.26 9.85
CA HIS A 99 10.16 -31.96 9.95
C HIS A 99 10.23 -31.16 8.63
N CYS A 100 9.08 -30.76 8.14
CA CYS A 100 8.97 -29.93 6.95
C CYS A 100 8.64 -28.46 7.32
N SER A 101 9.50 -27.54 6.93
CA SER A 101 9.26 -26.10 7.11
C SER A 101 8.48 -25.46 5.95
N ALA A 102 8.34 -26.16 4.82
CA ALA A 102 7.55 -25.69 3.70
C ALA A 102 6.07 -26.00 3.92
N ASN A 103 5.20 -25.04 3.62
CA ASN A 103 3.75 -25.21 3.57
C ASN A 103 3.18 -25.09 2.15
N LEU A 104 4.04 -24.80 1.16
CA LEU A 104 3.73 -24.84 -0.26
C LEU A 104 4.62 -25.84 -0.99
N LYS A 105 4.08 -26.46 -2.04
CA LYS A 105 4.87 -27.27 -2.97
C LYS A 105 5.80 -26.37 -3.80
N PRO A 106 6.93 -26.89 -4.29
CA PRO A 106 7.86 -26.08 -5.09
C PRO A 106 7.24 -25.44 -6.33
N TRP A 107 6.23 -26.08 -6.92
CA TRP A 107 5.52 -25.63 -8.13
C TRP A 107 4.25 -24.83 -7.87
N ASP A 108 3.78 -24.72 -6.62
CA ASP A 108 2.61 -23.90 -6.31
C ASP A 108 2.92 -22.42 -6.52
N SER A 109 1.91 -21.62 -6.83
CA SER A 109 2.09 -20.18 -6.93
C SER A 109 2.31 -19.58 -5.54
N ILE A 110 3.39 -18.81 -5.38
CA ILE A 110 3.63 -18.01 -4.16
C ILE A 110 2.75 -16.75 -4.15
N GLY A 111 2.18 -16.35 -5.28
CA GLY A 111 1.36 -15.16 -5.43
C GLY A 111 -0.13 -15.41 -5.23
N ASN A 112 -0.52 -16.45 -4.50
CA ASN A 112 -1.94 -16.76 -4.26
C ASN A 112 -2.50 -15.91 -3.09
N GLU A 113 -2.54 -14.60 -3.27
CA GLU A 113 -3.01 -13.66 -2.24
C GLU A 113 -4.47 -13.85 -1.88
N GLU A 114 -5.30 -14.37 -2.80
CA GLU A 114 -6.70 -14.68 -2.52
C GLU A 114 -6.80 -15.76 -1.44
N LEU A 115 -6.05 -16.85 -1.57
CA LEU A 115 -5.97 -17.89 -0.53
C LEU A 115 -5.41 -17.33 0.79
N TYR A 116 -4.40 -16.44 0.73
CA TYR A 116 -3.85 -15.86 1.95
C TYR A 116 -4.88 -14.99 2.67
N GLY A 117 -5.69 -14.24 1.91
CA GLY A 117 -6.83 -13.50 2.45
C GLY A 117 -7.86 -14.42 3.14
N GLU A 118 -8.23 -15.55 2.51
CA GLU A 118 -9.11 -16.56 3.12
C GLU A 118 -8.55 -17.07 4.44
N LEU A 119 -7.27 -17.48 4.47
CA LEU A 119 -6.60 -18.01 5.67
C LEU A 119 -6.50 -16.99 6.81
N LEU A 120 -6.33 -15.71 6.49
CA LEU A 120 -6.33 -14.64 7.49
C LEU A 120 -7.73 -14.42 8.08
N ALA A 121 -8.79 -14.51 7.26
CA ALA A 121 -10.16 -14.44 7.75
C ALA A 121 -10.51 -15.63 8.64
N ASP A 122 -10.08 -16.85 8.27
CA ASP A 122 -10.25 -18.05 9.08
C ASP A 122 -9.58 -17.90 10.46
N GLN A 123 -8.37 -17.31 10.53
CA GLN A 123 -7.70 -17.00 11.81
C GLN A 123 -8.49 -16.07 12.71
N LEU A 124 -9.19 -15.07 12.15
CA LEU A 124 -10.05 -14.19 12.92
C LEU A 124 -11.30 -14.91 13.41
N ALA A 125 -11.82 -15.86 12.63
CA ALA A 125 -13.01 -16.66 12.95
C ALA A 125 -12.76 -17.73 14.02
N GLU A 126 -11.49 -18.08 14.32
CA GLU A 126 -11.14 -19.05 15.38
C GLU A 126 -11.45 -18.58 16.81
N ASP A 127 -11.66 -17.28 17.01
CA ASP A 127 -12.03 -16.74 18.32
C ASP A 127 -13.52 -17.00 18.61
N GLU A 128 -13.88 -17.27 19.87
CA GLU A 128 -15.28 -17.43 20.29
C GLU A 128 -16.15 -16.21 19.90
N GLN A 129 -15.54 -15.05 19.93
CA GLN A 129 -16.12 -13.80 19.45
C GLN A 129 -15.17 -13.19 18.41
N PRO A 130 -15.37 -13.42 17.12
CA PRO A 130 -14.50 -12.88 16.08
C PRO A 130 -14.45 -11.35 16.09
N LEU A 131 -13.27 -10.79 15.77
CA LEU A 131 -13.17 -9.36 15.44
C LEU A 131 -13.87 -9.11 14.11
N VAL A 132 -14.75 -8.11 14.09
CA VAL A 132 -15.48 -7.72 12.89
C VAL A 132 -14.70 -6.63 12.15
N ILE A 133 -14.25 -6.92 10.93
CA ILE A 133 -13.57 -5.95 10.07
C ILE A 133 -14.62 -5.26 9.21
N GLY A 134 -14.82 -3.96 9.44
CA GLY A 134 -15.75 -3.15 8.65
C GLY A 134 -15.13 -2.52 7.42
N GLN A 135 -13.83 -2.26 7.46
CA GLN A 135 -13.05 -1.65 6.38
C GLN A 135 -11.70 -2.33 6.26
N LEU A 136 -11.32 -2.73 5.04
CA LEU A 136 -10.01 -3.33 4.77
C LEU A 136 -9.27 -2.51 3.72
N THR A 137 -8.16 -1.90 4.11
CA THR A 137 -7.27 -1.15 3.22
C THR A 137 -6.21 -2.08 2.64
N THR A 138 -6.07 -2.09 1.32
CA THR A 138 -5.03 -2.83 0.60
C THR A 138 -4.22 -1.89 -0.30
N ASP A 139 -3.14 -2.37 -0.88
CA ASP A 139 -2.31 -1.61 -1.84
C ASP A 139 -3.00 -1.34 -3.19
N GLY A 140 -4.17 -1.92 -3.40
CA GLY A 140 -4.96 -1.79 -4.63
C GLY A 140 -5.00 -3.07 -5.46
N ASP A 141 -4.25 -4.09 -5.09
CA ASP A 141 -4.54 -5.45 -5.51
C ASP A 141 -5.81 -5.93 -4.81
N SER A 142 -6.76 -6.45 -5.59
CA SER A 142 -8.05 -6.90 -5.05
C SER A 142 -8.04 -8.37 -4.64
N HIS A 143 -6.93 -9.11 -4.85
CA HIS A 143 -6.89 -10.55 -4.61
C HIS A 143 -6.99 -10.89 -3.11
N ALA A 144 -6.12 -10.33 -2.28
CA ALA A 144 -6.19 -10.53 -0.83
C ALA A 144 -7.54 -10.09 -0.25
N TYR A 145 -8.06 -8.93 -0.70
CA TYR A 145 -9.38 -8.46 -0.30
C TYR A 145 -10.48 -9.46 -0.68
N ARG A 146 -10.49 -10.02 -1.90
CA ARG A 146 -11.54 -10.95 -2.35
C ARG A 146 -11.60 -12.20 -1.48
N GLY A 147 -10.44 -12.82 -1.25
CA GLY A 147 -10.38 -14.00 -0.38
C GLY A 147 -10.82 -13.69 1.03
N PHE A 148 -10.29 -12.60 1.61
CA PHE A 148 -10.64 -12.16 2.95
C PHE A 148 -12.15 -11.87 3.08
N SER A 149 -12.70 -11.02 2.20
CA SER A 149 -14.09 -10.57 2.31
C SER A 149 -15.10 -11.72 2.17
N LYS A 150 -14.82 -12.70 1.29
CA LYS A 150 -15.63 -13.89 1.14
C LYS A 150 -15.74 -14.66 2.45
N LYS A 151 -14.60 -15.06 3.03
CA LYS A 151 -14.56 -15.83 4.27
C LYS A 151 -15.05 -15.05 5.48
N HIS A 152 -14.67 -13.79 5.57
CA HIS A 152 -15.12 -12.93 6.66
C HIS A 152 -16.64 -12.75 6.67
N SER A 153 -17.25 -12.54 5.49
CA SER A 153 -18.71 -12.42 5.39
C SER A 153 -19.44 -13.71 5.75
N GLU A 154 -18.87 -14.88 5.45
CA GLU A 154 -19.39 -16.18 5.88
C GLU A 154 -19.41 -16.31 7.42
N SER A 155 -18.39 -15.76 8.10
CA SER A 155 -18.21 -15.91 9.55
C SER A 155 -19.00 -14.90 10.38
N VAL A 156 -19.06 -13.64 9.97
CA VAL A 156 -19.64 -12.53 10.77
C VAL A 156 -20.80 -11.82 10.09
N ASN A 157 -21.24 -12.30 8.92
CA ASN A 157 -22.32 -11.73 8.12
C ASN A 157 -22.12 -10.23 7.77
N LEU A 158 -20.87 -9.82 7.60
CA LEU A 158 -20.49 -8.47 7.17
C LEU A 158 -19.40 -8.53 6.10
N THR A 159 -19.66 -7.90 4.96
CA THR A 159 -18.64 -7.69 3.92
C THR A 159 -17.89 -6.40 4.22
N PRO A 160 -16.57 -6.43 4.45
CA PRO A 160 -15.81 -5.23 4.71
C PRO A 160 -15.77 -4.31 3.50
N GLU A 161 -15.75 -3.00 3.73
CA GLU A 161 -15.54 -2.03 2.67
C GLU A 161 -14.10 -2.13 2.13
N ASN A 162 -13.97 -2.21 0.78
CA ASN A 162 -12.67 -2.27 0.12
C ASN A 162 -12.07 -0.88 -0.03
N LEU A 163 -11.07 -0.57 0.79
CA LEU A 163 -10.31 0.67 0.70
C LEU A 163 -8.95 0.45 0.04
N ARG A 164 -8.36 1.54 -0.45
CA ARG A 164 -7.08 1.51 -1.17
C ARG A 164 -6.11 2.53 -0.58
N ASP A 165 -4.84 2.16 -0.48
CA ASP A 165 -3.77 3.11 -0.11
C ASP A 165 -3.57 4.16 -1.21
N PRO A 166 -3.75 5.46 -0.91
CA PRO A 166 -3.58 6.53 -1.90
C PRO A 166 -2.16 6.69 -2.41
N ARG A 167 -1.14 6.17 -1.71
CA ARG A 167 0.26 6.22 -2.16
C ARG A 167 0.51 5.34 -3.38
N HIS A 168 -0.16 4.20 -3.47
CA HIS A 168 -0.09 3.33 -4.65
C HIS A 168 -0.71 4.02 -5.87
N LEU A 169 -1.77 4.81 -5.67
CA LEU A 169 -2.33 5.66 -6.74
C LEU A 169 -1.36 6.77 -7.16
N ALA A 170 -0.62 7.37 -6.21
CA ALA A 170 0.40 8.37 -6.53
C ALA A 170 1.52 7.79 -7.40
N SER A 171 2.00 6.58 -7.07
CA SER A 171 3.00 5.88 -7.88
C SER A 171 2.47 5.50 -9.27
N THR A 172 1.19 5.17 -9.39
CA THR A 172 0.54 4.89 -10.67
C THR A 172 0.39 6.16 -11.49
N GLN A 173 -0.01 7.27 -10.86
CA GLN A 173 -0.09 8.59 -11.49
C GLN A 173 1.28 9.03 -12.04
N LEU A 174 2.33 8.95 -11.22
CA LEU A 174 3.69 9.29 -11.67
C LEU A 174 4.10 8.51 -12.93
N ARG A 175 3.89 7.19 -12.92
CA ARG A 175 4.19 6.35 -14.09
C ARG A 175 3.34 6.69 -15.32
N SER A 176 2.11 7.13 -15.12
CA SER A 176 1.22 7.55 -16.20
C SER A 176 1.70 8.87 -16.81
N ILE A 177 2.07 9.84 -15.98
CA ILE A 177 2.61 11.13 -16.46
C ILE A 177 3.92 10.90 -17.21
N ASP A 178 4.84 10.08 -16.68
CA ASP A 178 6.12 9.76 -17.34
C ASP A 178 5.95 9.12 -18.73
N LYS A 179 4.84 8.43 -18.95
CA LYS A 179 4.53 7.76 -20.22
C LYS A 179 3.65 8.58 -21.15
N ALA A 180 3.09 9.69 -20.67
CA ALA A 180 2.18 10.52 -21.45
C ALA A 180 2.90 11.16 -22.64
N ALA A 181 2.30 11.09 -23.83
CA ALA A 181 2.84 11.64 -25.06
C ALA A 181 2.44 13.11 -25.22
N PHE A 182 2.96 13.97 -24.33
CA PHE A 182 2.75 15.41 -24.43
C PHE A 182 3.38 15.98 -25.70
N SER A 183 2.82 17.10 -26.17
CA SER A 183 3.34 17.82 -27.33
C SER A 183 4.76 18.34 -27.11
N GLU A 184 5.50 18.55 -28.17
CA GLU A 184 6.84 19.16 -28.10
C GLU A 184 6.79 20.60 -27.59
N PHE A 185 5.66 21.28 -27.75
CA PHE A 185 5.44 22.67 -27.33
C PHE A 185 5.28 22.80 -25.80
N MET A 186 4.74 21.76 -25.15
CA MET A 186 4.49 21.81 -23.70
C MET A 186 5.78 21.99 -22.91
N PHE A 187 6.87 21.35 -23.35
CA PHE A 187 8.16 21.44 -22.67
C PHE A 187 9.16 22.19 -23.53
N ASP A 188 9.28 23.48 -23.31
CA ASP A 188 10.21 24.33 -24.04
C ASP A 188 11.67 23.91 -23.79
N GLY A 189 12.19 23.10 -24.68
CA GLY A 189 13.56 22.58 -24.67
C GLY A 189 14.07 22.39 -26.09
N ARG A 190 15.24 22.94 -26.42
CA ARG A 190 15.84 22.92 -27.76
C ARG A 190 16.14 21.51 -28.29
N THR A 191 16.39 20.55 -27.42
CA THR A 191 16.71 19.18 -27.79
C THR A 191 15.73 18.20 -27.14
N LYS A 192 15.53 17.04 -27.76
CA LYS A 192 14.72 15.96 -27.21
C LYS A 192 15.15 15.60 -25.77
N ALA A 193 16.45 15.50 -25.51
CA ALA A 193 16.97 15.19 -24.19
C ALA A 193 16.61 16.26 -23.13
N ASN A 194 16.60 17.53 -23.50
CA ASN A 194 16.18 18.60 -22.60
C ASN A 194 14.66 18.54 -22.32
N ARG A 195 13.84 18.28 -23.35
CA ARG A 195 12.39 18.09 -23.16
C ARG A 195 12.11 16.91 -22.23
N GLU A 196 12.76 15.77 -22.42
CA GLU A 196 12.62 14.60 -21.56
C GLU A 196 13.03 14.89 -20.11
N LYS A 197 14.07 15.70 -19.90
CA LYS A 197 14.49 16.10 -18.57
C LYS A 197 13.45 17.00 -17.88
N ILE A 198 12.86 17.94 -18.60
CA ILE A 198 11.79 18.80 -18.08
C ILE A 198 10.55 17.97 -17.81
N HIS A 199 10.16 17.07 -18.71
CA HIS A 199 9.04 16.15 -18.54
C HIS A 199 9.16 15.33 -17.26
N ARG A 200 10.31 14.70 -17.00
CA ARG A 200 10.52 13.93 -15.75
C ARG A 200 10.36 14.79 -14.49
N ARG A 201 10.82 16.04 -14.52
CA ARG A 201 10.63 16.96 -13.40
C ARG A 201 9.16 17.36 -13.24
N PHE A 202 8.48 17.61 -14.34
CA PHE A 202 7.04 17.86 -14.34
C PHE A 202 6.26 16.68 -13.77
N SER A 203 6.61 15.43 -14.13
CA SER A 203 5.95 14.23 -13.61
C SER A 203 6.01 14.17 -12.09
N VAL A 204 7.18 14.43 -11.52
CA VAL A 204 7.37 14.46 -10.06
C VAL A 204 6.61 15.62 -9.43
N ASP A 205 6.72 16.81 -10.02
CA ASP A 205 6.11 18.03 -9.49
C ASP A 205 4.57 17.92 -9.49
N LEU A 206 3.96 17.51 -10.60
CA LEU A 206 2.51 17.29 -10.69
C LEU A 206 2.03 16.23 -9.70
N THR A 207 2.77 15.14 -9.53
CA THR A 207 2.43 14.08 -8.57
C THR A 207 2.48 14.61 -7.14
N ASN A 208 3.51 15.38 -6.79
CA ASN A 208 3.63 16.00 -5.47
C ASN A 208 2.53 17.03 -5.23
N ARG A 209 2.24 17.87 -6.23
CA ARG A 209 1.15 18.84 -6.18
C ARG A 209 -0.18 18.16 -5.89
N CYS A 210 -0.52 17.16 -6.67
CA CYS A 210 -1.73 16.35 -6.44
C CYS A 210 -1.76 15.70 -5.06
N THR A 211 -0.60 15.25 -4.55
CA THR A 211 -0.51 14.62 -3.22
C THR A 211 -0.85 15.61 -2.11
N VAL A 212 -0.29 16.81 -2.16
CA VAL A 212 -0.52 17.81 -1.12
C VAL A 212 -1.98 18.31 -1.15
N GLU A 213 -2.50 18.65 -2.32
CA GLU A 213 -3.90 19.08 -2.48
C GLU A 213 -4.89 18.00 -2.00
N TYR A 214 -4.64 16.73 -2.39
CA TYR A 214 -5.44 15.60 -1.97
C TYR A 214 -5.43 15.41 -0.45
N ASN A 215 -4.27 15.50 0.21
CA ASN A 215 -4.16 15.32 1.66
C ASN A 215 -4.94 16.38 2.45
N PHE A 216 -4.96 17.64 1.96
CA PHE A 216 -5.77 18.67 2.56
C PHE A 216 -7.27 18.43 2.31
N ALA A 217 -7.64 18.07 1.07
CA ALA A 217 -9.03 17.84 0.70
C ALA A 217 -9.64 16.67 1.50
N ILE A 218 -8.91 15.60 1.74
CA ILE A 218 -9.37 14.47 2.58
C ILE A 218 -9.66 14.92 3.99
N LYS A 219 -8.76 15.66 4.61
CA LYS A 219 -8.96 16.17 5.97
C LYS A 219 -10.21 17.04 6.07
N GLU A 220 -10.41 17.92 5.10
CA GLU A 220 -11.57 18.80 5.04
C GLU A 220 -12.87 18.05 4.75
N ALA A 221 -12.83 17.02 3.87
CA ALA A 221 -14.00 16.24 3.50
C ALA A 221 -14.48 15.31 4.62
N ALA A 222 -13.58 14.89 5.52
CA ALA A 222 -13.90 14.01 6.66
C ALA A 222 -14.71 12.77 6.23
N GLY A 223 -14.28 12.09 5.16
CA GLY A 223 -14.93 10.88 4.61
C GLY A 223 -16.15 11.14 3.71
N LYS A 224 -16.60 12.39 3.54
CA LYS A 224 -17.73 12.72 2.67
C LYS A 224 -17.32 12.76 1.21
N LEU A 225 -17.68 11.71 0.46
CA LEU A 225 -17.24 11.51 -0.93
C LEU A 225 -17.61 12.69 -1.85
N ASP A 226 -18.85 13.17 -1.82
CA ASP A 226 -19.30 14.22 -2.73
C ASP A 226 -18.57 15.54 -2.45
N LYS A 227 -18.30 15.86 -1.19
CA LYS A 227 -17.49 17.03 -0.82
C LYS A 227 -16.06 16.90 -1.37
N LEU A 228 -15.47 15.71 -1.26
CA LEU A 228 -14.13 15.43 -1.76
C LEU A 228 -14.05 15.51 -3.28
N VAL A 229 -15.01 14.88 -3.99
CA VAL A 229 -15.10 14.93 -5.46
C VAL A 229 -15.23 16.36 -5.96
N ASN A 230 -16.19 17.13 -5.42
CA ASN A 230 -16.41 18.52 -5.81
C ASN A 230 -15.16 19.36 -5.55
N ARG A 231 -14.53 19.23 -4.40
CA ARG A 231 -13.32 20.00 -4.09
C ARG A 231 -12.19 19.69 -5.08
N LEU A 232 -11.91 18.42 -5.33
CA LEU A 232 -10.78 18.00 -6.18
C LEU A 232 -11.03 18.26 -7.67
N SER A 233 -12.27 18.38 -8.14
CA SER A 233 -12.54 18.84 -9.50
C SER A 233 -12.08 20.29 -9.71
N TYR A 234 -12.41 21.20 -8.80
CA TYR A 234 -11.90 22.59 -8.86
C TYR A 234 -10.38 22.67 -8.65
N VAL A 235 -9.83 21.83 -7.79
CA VAL A 235 -8.37 21.77 -7.60
C VAL A 235 -7.66 21.33 -8.89
N ALA A 236 -8.23 20.42 -9.68
CA ALA A 236 -7.67 20.05 -10.97
C ALA A 236 -7.58 21.23 -11.93
N ASP A 237 -8.62 22.08 -11.98
CA ASP A 237 -8.58 23.34 -12.75
C ASP A 237 -7.50 24.28 -12.22
N CYS A 238 -7.43 24.49 -10.91
CA CYS A 238 -6.38 25.30 -10.29
C CYS A 238 -4.96 24.81 -10.62
N ILE A 239 -4.73 23.50 -10.68
CA ILE A 239 -3.43 22.92 -11.03
C ILE A 239 -3.06 23.30 -12.47
N ILE A 240 -3.99 23.18 -13.41
CA ILE A 240 -3.78 23.56 -14.81
C ILE A 240 -3.52 25.06 -14.92
N ASP A 241 -4.37 25.89 -14.30
CA ASP A 241 -4.20 27.35 -14.28
C ASP A 241 -2.83 27.74 -13.73
N CYS A 242 -2.35 27.09 -12.68
CA CYS A 242 -1.02 27.35 -12.13
C CYS A 242 0.10 27.04 -13.13
N TYR A 243 0.02 25.92 -13.84
CA TYR A 243 1.05 25.56 -14.82
C TYR A 243 0.99 26.38 -16.10
N THR A 244 -0.18 26.86 -16.49
CA THR A 244 -0.38 27.72 -17.68
C THR A 244 -0.27 29.21 -17.38
N GLY A 245 -0.07 29.59 -16.10
CA GLY A 245 0.10 30.99 -15.71
C GLY A 245 -1.20 31.79 -15.56
N HIS A 246 -2.33 31.09 -15.48
CA HIS A 246 -3.67 31.71 -15.36
C HIS A 246 -4.19 31.73 -13.92
N CYS A 247 -3.30 31.78 -12.93
CA CYS A 247 -3.69 31.81 -11.52
C CYS A 247 -4.61 33.05 -11.24
N GLY A 248 -5.70 32.77 -10.52
CA GLY A 248 -6.70 33.82 -10.24
C GLY A 248 -7.62 33.46 -9.07
N ASP A 249 -8.85 33.90 -9.14
CA ASP A 249 -9.85 33.75 -8.07
C ASP A 249 -10.20 32.26 -7.81
N THR A 250 -10.24 31.46 -8.87
CA THR A 250 -10.46 30.00 -8.73
C THR A 250 -9.37 29.34 -7.88
N CYS A 251 -8.10 29.65 -8.15
CA CYS A 251 -6.99 29.16 -7.33
C CYS A 251 -7.10 29.62 -5.88
N ARG A 252 -7.44 30.92 -5.68
CA ARG A 252 -7.61 31.47 -4.34
C ARG A 252 -8.73 30.81 -3.55
N ALA A 253 -9.81 30.45 -4.22
CA ALA A 253 -10.98 29.85 -3.60
C ALA A 253 -10.82 28.35 -3.31
N TYR A 254 -10.16 27.61 -4.19
CA TYR A 254 -10.19 26.15 -4.16
C TYR A 254 -8.84 25.46 -3.93
N SER A 255 -7.70 26.06 -4.32
CA SER A 255 -6.40 25.45 -4.05
C SER A 255 -5.98 25.65 -2.59
N TYR A 256 -5.39 24.63 -2.01
CA TYR A 256 -4.78 24.72 -0.67
C TYR A 256 -3.38 25.33 -0.71
N ILE A 257 -2.75 25.35 -1.87
CA ILE A 257 -1.36 25.77 -2.06
C ILE A 257 -1.28 27.13 -2.76
N CYS A 258 -1.97 27.28 -3.91
CA CYS A 258 -1.94 28.50 -4.70
C CYS A 258 -2.82 29.58 -4.09
N LYS A 259 -2.27 30.79 -3.94
CA LYS A 259 -3.00 31.96 -3.42
C LYS A 259 -3.60 32.83 -4.52
N GLY A 260 -3.56 32.38 -5.77
CA GLY A 260 -4.11 33.10 -6.90
C GLY A 260 -3.26 34.29 -7.37
N THR A 261 -1.98 34.31 -7.09
CA THR A 261 -1.04 35.34 -7.52
C THR A 261 0.09 34.73 -8.36
N GLU A 262 0.67 35.52 -9.28
CA GLU A 262 1.80 35.06 -10.09
C GLU A 262 3.04 34.65 -9.26
N SER A 263 3.20 35.22 -8.07
CA SER A 263 4.29 34.89 -7.17
C SER A 263 4.19 33.44 -6.63
N ASP A 264 2.99 32.89 -6.59
CA ASP A 264 2.70 31.55 -6.04
C ASP A 264 2.68 30.47 -7.13
N PHE A 265 3.16 30.79 -8.35
CA PHE A 265 3.20 29.84 -9.45
C PHE A 265 4.00 28.59 -9.06
N TRP A 266 3.30 27.47 -9.00
CA TRP A 266 3.89 26.15 -8.77
C TRP A 266 4.59 25.68 -10.05
N GLY A 267 5.81 25.20 -9.95
CA GLY A 267 6.54 24.69 -11.10
C GLY A 267 7.65 25.62 -11.63
N LYS A 268 7.87 26.77 -11.02
CA LYS A 268 8.98 27.67 -11.41
C LYS A 268 10.35 26.98 -11.40
N GLU A 269 10.56 26.06 -10.46
CA GLU A 269 11.86 25.42 -10.27
C GLU A 269 12.23 24.44 -11.39
N PHE A 270 11.26 23.81 -12.04
CA PHE A 270 11.55 22.87 -13.11
C PHE A 270 11.53 23.50 -14.51
N LEU A 271 10.89 24.66 -14.66
CA LEU A 271 10.86 25.37 -15.93
C LEU A 271 12.23 25.98 -16.28
N PRO A 272 12.56 26.12 -17.56
CA PRO A 272 13.69 26.92 -18.00
C PRO A 272 13.59 28.37 -17.48
N LYS A 273 14.72 29.01 -17.21
CA LYS A 273 14.78 30.36 -16.62
C LYS A 273 13.99 31.44 -17.38
N HIS A 274 13.78 31.27 -18.68
CA HIS A 274 13.06 32.16 -19.56
C HIS A 274 11.57 31.84 -19.70
N ALA A 275 11.14 30.63 -19.30
CA ALA A 275 9.75 30.23 -19.38
C ALA A 275 9.01 30.65 -18.10
N ARG A 276 7.84 31.27 -18.26
CA ARG A 276 7.00 31.67 -17.13
C ARG A 276 5.89 30.68 -16.83
N CYS A 277 5.50 29.89 -17.82
CA CYS A 277 4.43 28.90 -17.75
C CYS A 277 4.66 27.78 -18.77
N LEU A 278 3.87 26.71 -18.67
CA LEU A 278 3.80 25.67 -19.70
C LEU A 278 2.82 26.10 -20.79
N TYR A 279 3.15 25.78 -22.03
CA TYR A 279 2.23 25.94 -23.17
C TYR A 279 1.52 24.61 -23.41
N MET A 280 0.31 24.48 -22.93
CA MET A 280 -0.52 23.29 -23.12
C MET A 280 -1.45 23.48 -24.32
N THR A 281 -1.45 22.51 -25.23
CA THR A 281 -2.52 22.35 -26.20
C THR A 281 -3.76 21.76 -25.51
N GLU A 282 -4.91 21.77 -26.17
CA GLU A 282 -6.12 21.08 -25.65
C GLU A 282 -5.87 19.60 -25.39
N ASP A 283 -5.09 18.92 -26.24
CA ASP A 283 -4.72 17.53 -26.04
C ASP A 283 -3.76 17.34 -24.84
N ASP A 284 -2.81 18.26 -24.64
CA ASP A 284 -1.92 18.21 -23.47
C ASP A 284 -2.72 18.42 -22.17
N GLU A 285 -3.62 19.38 -22.16
CA GLU A 285 -4.50 19.63 -21.00
C GLU A 285 -5.35 18.41 -20.67
N LYS A 286 -5.94 17.79 -21.69
CA LYS A 286 -6.70 16.54 -21.54
C LYS A 286 -5.84 15.43 -20.96
N LEU A 287 -4.62 15.23 -21.46
CA LEU A 287 -3.68 14.22 -20.92
C LEU A 287 -3.33 14.51 -19.45
N VAL A 288 -3.10 15.78 -19.08
CA VAL A 288 -2.84 16.19 -17.69
C VAL A 288 -4.04 15.85 -16.81
N ARG A 289 -5.27 16.17 -17.27
CA ARG A 289 -6.51 15.84 -16.55
C ARG A 289 -6.68 14.33 -16.39
N ASP A 290 -6.43 13.55 -17.42
CA ASP A 290 -6.52 12.09 -17.37
C ASP A 290 -5.51 11.51 -16.37
N CYS A 291 -4.30 12.03 -16.32
CA CYS A 291 -3.30 11.67 -15.33
C CYS A 291 -3.73 12.05 -13.89
N MET A 292 -4.35 13.22 -13.69
CA MET A 292 -4.88 13.62 -12.40
C MET A 292 -6.07 12.76 -11.97
N ASN A 293 -6.91 12.33 -12.90
CA ASN A 293 -8.08 11.48 -12.65
C ASN A 293 -7.72 10.08 -12.11
N ILE A 294 -6.48 9.62 -12.26
CA ILE A 294 -5.99 8.40 -11.59
C ILE A 294 -6.14 8.52 -10.08
N ARG A 295 -6.08 9.73 -9.52
CA ARG A 295 -6.28 9.99 -8.08
C ARG A 295 -7.59 10.71 -7.78
N PHE A 296 -7.96 11.69 -8.60
CA PHE A 296 -9.10 12.58 -8.37
C PHE A 296 -10.40 12.05 -8.96
N GLY A 297 -10.34 10.96 -9.74
CA GLY A 297 -11.54 10.33 -10.29
C GLY A 297 -12.41 9.72 -9.20
N ARG A 298 -13.75 9.97 -9.27
CA ARG A 298 -14.74 9.55 -8.26
C ARG A 298 -14.57 8.11 -7.79
N LYS A 299 -14.37 7.16 -8.72
CA LYS A 299 -14.20 5.73 -8.41
C LYS A 299 -13.00 5.44 -7.49
N ASN A 300 -11.91 6.19 -7.67
CA ASN A 300 -10.72 6.04 -6.84
C ASN A 300 -10.86 6.82 -5.53
N LEU A 301 -11.49 7.98 -5.55
CA LEU A 301 -11.80 8.76 -4.34
C LEU A 301 -12.74 8.01 -3.39
N GLU A 302 -13.70 7.27 -3.91
CA GLU A 302 -14.57 6.40 -3.11
C GLU A 302 -13.75 5.43 -2.26
N LYS A 303 -12.71 4.81 -2.85
CA LYS A 303 -11.84 3.85 -2.16
C LYS A 303 -10.75 4.47 -1.29
N THR A 304 -10.47 5.76 -1.46
CA THR A 304 -9.39 6.44 -0.75
C THR A 304 -9.85 7.59 0.14
N ARG A 305 -11.16 7.82 0.25
CA ARG A 305 -11.77 8.99 0.93
C ARG A 305 -11.43 9.14 2.41
N PHE A 306 -10.94 8.09 3.04
CA PHE A 306 -10.50 8.12 4.45
C PHE A 306 -9.00 8.36 4.60
N GLY A 307 -8.23 8.33 3.51
CA GLY A 307 -6.77 8.50 3.56
C GLY A 307 -6.04 7.36 4.29
N THR A 308 -6.67 6.18 4.37
CA THR A 308 -6.07 5.01 5.02
C THR A 308 -4.87 4.50 4.24
N SER A 309 -3.94 3.84 4.92
CA SER A 309 -2.64 3.45 4.37
C SER A 309 -2.29 2.04 4.81
N THR A 310 -1.45 1.34 4.03
CA THR A 310 -0.88 0.03 4.37
C THR A 310 0.52 0.12 5.00
N GLN A 311 0.94 1.32 5.42
CA GLN A 311 2.31 1.57 5.92
C GLN A 311 2.70 0.71 7.12
N LYS A 312 1.79 0.43 8.02
CA LYS A 312 2.10 -0.38 9.20
C LYS A 312 2.29 -1.84 8.82
N CYS A 313 1.44 -2.40 7.94
CA CYS A 313 1.65 -3.72 7.37
C CYS A 313 2.98 -3.80 6.62
N GLU A 314 3.30 -2.81 5.77
CA GLU A 314 4.57 -2.75 5.05
C GLU A 314 5.78 -2.72 6.01
N ALA A 315 5.72 -1.90 7.07
CA ALA A 315 6.76 -1.83 8.10
C ALA A 315 6.89 -3.18 8.82
N THR A 316 5.79 -3.73 9.32
CA THR A 316 5.75 -5.04 9.97
C THR A 316 6.31 -6.16 9.09
N ASN A 317 5.88 -6.23 7.84
CA ASN A 317 6.38 -7.21 6.88
C ASN A 317 7.88 -7.02 6.60
N ARG A 318 8.38 -5.77 6.60
CA ARG A 318 9.80 -5.47 6.45
C ARG A 318 10.60 -5.97 7.63
N ASP A 319 10.12 -5.76 8.84
CA ASP A 319 10.79 -6.17 10.07
C ASP A 319 10.81 -7.69 10.19
N ILE A 320 9.70 -8.37 9.93
CA ILE A 320 9.64 -9.85 9.88
C ILE A 320 10.71 -10.38 8.91
N ILE A 321 10.77 -9.85 7.68
CA ILE A 321 11.73 -10.32 6.67
C ILE A 321 13.18 -9.94 7.03
N SER A 322 13.42 -8.81 7.67
CA SER A 322 14.77 -8.39 8.07
C SER A 322 15.40 -9.31 9.12
N GLN A 323 14.56 -9.93 9.94
CA GLN A 323 14.99 -10.89 10.97
C GLN A 323 15.16 -12.31 10.40
N ILE A 324 14.68 -12.57 9.18
CA ILE A 324 14.90 -13.84 8.49
C ILE A 324 16.30 -13.79 7.86
N PRO A 325 17.29 -14.57 8.33
CA PRO A 325 18.61 -14.63 7.73
C PRO A 325 18.51 -14.98 6.24
N ARG A 326 19.13 -14.17 5.38
CA ARG A 326 19.05 -14.33 3.92
C ARG A 326 19.64 -15.64 3.40
N ILE A 327 20.30 -16.42 4.25
CA ILE A 327 21.14 -17.57 3.88
C ILE A 327 20.70 -18.87 4.57
N LEU A 328 19.84 -18.83 5.57
CA LEU A 328 19.39 -20.06 6.25
C LEU A 328 18.08 -20.55 5.67
N PRO A 329 17.96 -21.85 5.34
CA PRO A 329 16.67 -22.47 5.08
C PRO A 329 15.91 -22.52 6.41
N THR A 330 15.02 -21.61 6.55
CA THR A 330 14.49 -21.06 7.78
C THR A 330 13.35 -21.88 8.34
N ARG A 331 13.68 -22.95 9.01
CA ARG A 331 12.74 -23.57 9.91
C ARG A 331 12.76 -22.96 11.29
N GLU A 332 13.94 -22.62 11.78
CA GLU A 332 14.13 -22.10 13.13
C GLU A 332 13.53 -20.70 13.32
N ILE A 333 13.27 -19.94 12.24
CA ILE A 333 12.76 -18.58 12.33
C ILE A 333 11.24 -18.52 12.37
N PHE A 334 10.52 -19.41 11.68
CA PHE A 334 9.07 -19.53 11.89
C PHE A 334 8.72 -20.29 13.19
N LEU A 335 9.70 -20.96 13.81
CA LEU A 335 9.63 -21.61 15.12
C LEU A 335 10.48 -20.93 16.19
N LEU A 336 11.35 -19.98 15.83
CA LEU A 336 11.75 -18.98 16.80
C LEU A 336 10.46 -18.33 17.24
N GLU A 337 10.00 -18.85 18.37
CA GLU A 337 9.10 -18.15 19.25
C GLU A 337 9.44 -16.67 19.11
N PHE A 338 8.66 -15.95 18.31
CA PHE A 338 8.53 -14.53 18.53
C PHE A 338 7.94 -14.47 19.93
N THR A 339 8.84 -14.57 20.92
CA THR A 339 8.45 -14.34 22.29
C THR A 339 7.80 -12.95 22.33
N PRO A 340 6.85 -12.75 23.23
CA PRO A 340 6.26 -11.42 23.45
C PRO A 340 7.32 -10.31 23.54
N LEU A 341 8.51 -10.64 24.05
CA LEU A 341 9.67 -9.74 24.13
C LEU A 341 10.18 -9.25 22.76
N HIS A 342 10.17 -10.05 21.71
CA HIS A 342 10.67 -9.64 20.38
C HIS A 342 9.68 -8.74 19.65
N ILE A 343 8.39 -8.94 19.87
CA ILE A 343 7.34 -8.06 19.32
C ILE A 343 7.32 -6.75 20.11
N GLU A 344 7.50 -6.76 21.42
CA GLU A 344 7.66 -5.55 22.24
C GLU A 344 8.95 -4.79 21.89
N LEU A 345 10.05 -5.46 21.61
CA LEU A 345 11.30 -4.79 21.18
C LEU A 345 11.17 -4.09 19.82
N ILE A 346 10.43 -4.68 18.87
CA ILE A 346 10.13 -4.05 17.57
C ILE A 346 9.25 -2.81 17.77
N ILE A 347 8.29 -2.89 18.69
CA ILE A 347 7.38 -1.79 19.04
C ILE A 347 8.09 -0.70 19.82
N ASP A 348 9.02 -1.05 20.72
CA ASP A 348 9.76 -0.07 21.55
C ASP A 348 10.87 0.66 20.76
N LEU A 349 11.49 0.02 19.78
CA LEU A 349 12.44 0.68 18.88
C LEU A 349 11.78 1.74 17.98
N GLU A 350 10.53 1.53 17.56
CA GLU A 350 9.77 2.54 16.82
C GLU A 350 9.36 3.74 17.69
N ASN A 351 9.11 3.53 19.00
CA ASN A 351 8.76 4.62 19.92
C ASN A 351 9.96 5.51 20.30
N GLN A 352 11.20 5.10 20.00
CA GLN A 352 12.41 5.92 20.21
C GLN A 352 12.83 6.73 18.98
N LEU A 353 12.19 6.51 17.81
CA LEU A 353 12.56 7.15 16.53
C LEU A 353 11.54 8.18 16.03
N PHE A 354 10.48 8.48 16.82
CA PHE A 354 9.50 9.54 16.54
C PHE A 354 9.28 10.45 17.74
#